data_6200695102ee5bee4d67cd6030a0fc61
#
_entry.id   6200695102ee5bee4d67cd6030a0fc61
#
_cell.length_a   1.000
_cell.length_b   1.000
_cell.length_c   1.000
_cell.angle_alpha   90.00
_cell.angle_beta   90.00
_cell.angle_gamma   90.00
#
_symmetry.space_group_name_H-M   'P 1'
#
loop_
_entity.id
_entity.type
_entity.pdbx_description
1 polymer ?
#
loop_
_entity_poly.entity_id
_entity_poly.type
_entity_poly.pdbx_seq_one_letter_code
_entity_poly.pdbx_strand_id
1 'polypeptide(L)'
;MEETIAKDIFDDCDYPWEVLPKIEAFILELGKTLSEEEYDCIDGNIWIAKSATIAPTASITGPCIIGKNTEVRQCAFIRGKAIVGENCVVGNSTELKNVILFNNVQVPHYNYVGDSILGFKSHMGAGSITSNVKSDKTKVTINYQGEKLNTGLKKMGAILGN
;
A
#
# COMPACT_ATOMS: atom_id res chain seq x y z
N MET A 1 2.75 -15.86 -5.04
CA MET A 1 2.74 -14.38 -4.83
C MET A 1 4.15 -13.82 -4.90
N GLU A 2 4.77 -13.80 -6.09
CA GLU A 2 6.19 -13.40 -6.24
C GLU A 2 6.37 -11.90 -6.54
N GLU A 3 5.28 -11.20 -6.85
CA GLU A 3 5.32 -9.82 -7.35
C GLU A 3 5.14 -8.77 -6.24
N THR A 4 5.62 -9.07 -5.04
CA THR A 4 5.63 -8.14 -3.92
C THR A 4 6.66 -8.56 -2.87
N ILE A 5 7.34 -7.58 -2.27
CA ILE A 5 8.19 -7.79 -1.10
C ILE A 5 7.37 -8.23 0.14
N ALA A 6 6.07 -7.98 0.11
CA ALA A 6 5.15 -8.29 1.22
C ALA A 6 4.53 -9.67 1.15
N LYS A 7 5.06 -10.61 0.36
CA LYS A 7 4.44 -11.92 0.14
C LYS A 7 4.11 -12.68 1.44
N ASP A 8 5.03 -12.67 2.39
CA ASP A 8 4.93 -13.48 3.60
C ASP A 8 3.83 -12.99 4.58
N ILE A 9 3.32 -11.75 4.42
CA ILE A 9 2.19 -11.25 5.22
C ILE A 9 0.90 -12.03 4.96
N PHE A 10 0.81 -12.70 3.80
CA PHE A 10 -0.37 -13.43 3.35
C PHE A 10 -0.38 -14.90 3.78
N ASP A 11 0.73 -15.44 4.30
CA ASP A 11 0.89 -16.89 4.54
C ASP A 11 -0.14 -17.47 5.52
N ASP A 12 -0.55 -16.70 6.53
CA ASP A 12 -1.53 -17.10 7.55
C ASP A 12 -2.89 -16.42 7.34
N CYS A 13 -3.29 -16.17 6.10
CA CYS A 13 -4.55 -15.48 5.78
C CYS A 13 -5.42 -16.33 4.86
N ASP A 14 -6.68 -16.55 5.27
CA ASP A 14 -7.70 -17.16 4.42
C ASP A 14 -8.21 -16.15 3.36
N TYR A 15 -8.22 -14.88 3.73
CA TYR A 15 -8.71 -13.79 2.88
C TYR A 15 -7.73 -12.61 2.83
N PRO A 16 -7.59 -11.97 1.68
CA PRO A 16 -6.57 -10.92 1.49
C PRO A 16 -6.76 -9.70 2.41
N TRP A 17 -7.96 -9.37 2.83
CA TRP A 17 -8.20 -8.23 3.72
C TRP A 17 -7.69 -8.42 5.15
N GLU A 18 -7.38 -9.65 5.54
CA GLU A 18 -6.87 -9.98 6.88
C GLU A 18 -5.47 -9.44 7.14
N VAL A 19 -4.75 -9.07 6.08
CA VAL A 19 -3.43 -8.44 6.21
C VAL A 19 -3.51 -6.96 6.61
N LEU A 20 -4.62 -6.26 6.34
CA LEU A 20 -4.72 -4.81 6.55
C LEU A 20 -4.39 -4.37 7.99
N PRO A 21 -4.80 -5.06 9.05
CA PRO A 21 -4.39 -4.74 10.42
C PRO A 21 -2.93 -5.09 10.73
N LYS A 22 -2.30 -5.95 9.92
CA LYS A 22 -0.95 -6.46 10.15
C LYS A 22 0.15 -5.62 9.49
N ILE A 23 -0.20 -4.73 8.54
CA ILE A 23 0.75 -4.01 7.69
C ILE A 23 1.79 -3.24 8.50
N GLU A 24 1.39 -2.51 9.54
CA GLU A 24 2.31 -1.71 10.36
C GLU A 24 3.41 -2.56 11.00
N ALA A 25 3.02 -3.62 11.71
CA ALA A 25 3.97 -4.51 12.37
C ALA A 25 4.87 -5.22 11.36
N PHE A 26 4.29 -5.64 10.24
CA PHE A 26 5.04 -6.30 9.16
C PHE A 26 6.11 -5.39 8.55
N ILE A 27 5.80 -4.11 8.28
CA ILE A 27 6.76 -3.13 7.78
C ILE A 27 7.94 -2.99 8.74
N LEU A 28 7.68 -2.87 10.05
CA LEU A 28 8.71 -2.69 11.06
C LEU A 28 9.64 -3.89 11.18
N GLU A 29 9.14 -5.10 10.98
CA GLU A 29 9.99 -6.30 10.99
C GLU A 29 10.71 -6.50 9.66
N LEU A 30 10.02 -6.40 8.54
CA LEU A 30 10.62 -6.55 7.21
C LEU A 30 11.71 -5.47 6.97
N GLY A 31 11.45 -4.23 7.35
CA GLY A 31 12.39 -3.13 7.16
C GLY A 31 13.76 -3.39 7.78
N LYS A 32 13.81 -4.03 8.95
CA LYS A 32 15.08 -4.39 9.63
C LYS A 32 15.92 -5.40 8.85
N THR A 33 15.31 -6.13 7.92
CA THR A 33 16.00 -7.15 7.10
C THR A 33 16.48 -6.61 5.76
N LEU A 34 16.08 -5.39 5.40
CA LEU A 34 16.48 -4.77 4.13
C LEU A 34 17.96 -4.38 4.15
N SER A 35 18.66 -4.65 3.05
CA SER A 35 20.07 -4.33 2.91
C SER A 35 20.31 -2.82 2.90
N GLU A 36 21.22 -2.33 3.72
CA GLU A 36 21.68 -0.94 3.70
C GLU A 36 22.40 -0.55 2.40
N GLU A 37 22.84 -1.53 1.62
CA GLU A 37 23.40 -1.28 0.29
C GLU A 37 22.32 -0.85 -0.71
N GLU A 38 21.09 -1.31 -0.52
CA GLU A 38 19.96 -1.10 -1.44
C GLU A 38 18.93 -0.09 -0.93
N TYR A 39 18.81 0.08 0.39
CA TYR A 39 17.81 0.93 1.03
C TYR A 39 18.42 1.92 2.00
N ASP A 40 17.92 3.14 1.99
CA ASP A 40 18.14 4.12 3.04
C ASP A 40 17.03 4.02 4.09
N CYS A 41 17.41 4.01 5.38
CA CYS A 41 16.47 4.05 6.48
C CYS A 41 16.41 5.47 7.07
N ILE A 42 15.26 6.11 6.99
CA ILE A 42 15.00 7.46 7.49
C ILE A 42 14.15 7.37 8.76
N ASP A 43 14.52 8.11 9.80
CA ASP A 43 13.81 8.17 11.10
C ASP A 43 13.50 6.79 11.72
N GLY A 44 14.25 5.75 11.33
CA GLY A 44 14.15 4.39 11.87
C GLY A 44 12.91 3.58 11.45
N ASN A 45 12.05 4.12 10.60
CA ASN A 45 10.82 3.43 10.17
C ASN A 45 10.36 3.75 8.74
N ILE A 46 11.20 4.42 7.94
CA ILE A 46 10.96 4.73 6.54
C ILE A 46 12.10 4.13 5.72
N TRP A 47 11.85 3.11 4.94
CA TRP A 47 12.83 2.47 4.07
C TRP A 47 12.56 2.83 2.63
N ILE A 48 13.52 3.48 1.99
CA ILE A 48 13.42 3.92 0.59
C ILE A 48 14.56 3.28 -0.20
N ALA A 49 14.21 2.56 -1.26
CA ALA A 49 15.22 2.01 -2.15
C ALA A 49 16.05 3.15 -2.79
N LYS A 50 17.37 3.00 -2.82
CA LYS A 50 18.30 4.02 -3.37
C LYS A 50 18.05 4.32 -4.84
N SER A 51 17.44 3.39 -5.56
CA SER A 51 17.02 3.58 -6.96
C SER A 51 15.65 4.24 -7.12
N ALA A 52 14.91 4.49 -6.03
CA ALA A 52 13.64 5.20 -6.09
C ALA A 52 13.84 6.71 -6.30
N THR A 53 12.90 7.33 -6.99
CA THR A 53 12.91 8.79 -7.22
C THR A 53 11.80 9.43 -6.39
N ILE A 54 12.18 10.30 -5.46
CA ILE A 54 11.24 11.01 -4.59
C ILE A 54 11.25 12.50 -4.94
N ALA A 55 10.10 13.02 -5.33
CA ALA A 55 9.97 14.46 -5.60
C ALA A 55 10.17 15.27 -4.30
N PRO A 56 10.87 16.41 -4.35
CA PRO A 56 11.14 17.23 -3.15
C PRO A 56 9.89 17.74 -2.42
N THR A 57 8.75 17.77 -3.11
CA THR A 57 7.46 18.22 -2.55
C THR A 57 6.59 17.06 -2.07
N ALA A 58 7.04 15.82 -2.17
CA ALA A 58 6.35 14.68 -1.58
C ALA A 58 6.49 14.70 -0.06
N SER A 59 5.43 14.31 0.64
CA SER A 59 5.43 14.14 2.09
C SER A 59 5.32 12.66 2.44
N ILE A 60 6.26 12.15 3.22
CA ILE A 60 6.32 10.75 3.59
C ILE A 60 6.37 10.63 5.10
N THR A 61 5.42 9.89 5.66
CA THR A 61 5.38 9.53 7.09
C THR A 61 5.49 8.02 7.22
N GLY A 62 6.28 7.55 8.18
CA GLY A 62 6.43 6.11 8.44
C GLY A 62 5.29 5.51 9.28
N PRO A 63 5.30 4.19 9.48
CA PRO A 63 6.23 3.29 8.83
C PRO A 63 5.90 3.03 7.36
N CYS A 64 6.89 2.96 6.51
CA CYS A 64 6.70 2.59 5.10
C CYS A 64 7.95 1.99 4.45
N ILE A 65 7.71 1.25 3.37
CA ILE A 65 8.75 0.73 2.47
C ILE A 65 8.42 1.20 1.05
N ILE A 66 9.40 1.79 0.37
CA ILE A 66 9.29 2.20 -1.03
C ILE A 66 10.31 1.40 -1.83
N GLY A 67 9.81 0.57 -2.75
CA GLY A 67 10.59 -0.38 -3.53
C GLY A 67 11.43 0.26 -4.64
N LYS A 68 12.27 -0.59 -5.25
CA LYS A 68 13.24 -0.20 -6.26
C LYS A 68 12.56 0.42 -7.49
N ASN A 69 13.23 1.41 -8.07
CA ASN A 69 12.81 2.11 -9.31
C ASN A 69 11.40 2.72 -9.23
N THR A 70 10.85 2.87 -8.03
CA THR A 70 9.54 3.49 -7.83
C THR A 70 9.67 5.00 -7.88
N GLU A 71 8.70 5.64 -8.53
CA GLU A 71 8.59 7.09 -8.66
C GLU A 71 7.50 7.62 -7.72
N VAL A 72 7.88 8.48 -6.78
CA VAL A 72 6.97 9.25 -5.94
C VAL A 72 6.99 10.71 -6.40
N ARG A 73 5.89 11.14 -7.00
CA ARG A 73 5.79 12.43 -7.70
C ARG A 73 5.42 13.58 -6.76
N GLN A 74 5.37 14.77 -7.35
CA GLN A 74 5.08 16.02 -6.66
C GLN A 74 3.79 15.96 -5.85
N CYS A 75 3.86 16.48 -4.61
CA CYS A 75 2.73 16.58 -3.70
C CYS A 75 2.08 15.24 -3.35
N ALA A 76 2.72 14.10 -3.63
CA ALA A 76 2.25 12.82 -3.10
C ALA A 76 2.32 12.83 -1.58
N PHE A 77 1.33 12.21 -0.92
CA PHE A 77 1.26 12.11 0.52
C PHE A 77 1.18 10.66 0.98
N ILE A 78 2.27 10.10 1.47
CA ILE A 78 2.33 8.76 2.05
C ILE A 78 2.16 8.90 3.56
N ARG A 79 0.99 8.50 4.09
CA ARG A 79 0.60 8.67 5.50
C ARG A 79 1.04 7.53 6.41
N GLY A 80 1.94 6.68 5.94
CA GLY A 80 2.40 5.53 6.71
C GLY A 80 1.54 4.28 6.57
N LYS A 81 2.06 3.19 7.14
CA LYS A 81 1.55 1.83 6.95
C LYS A 81 1.45 1.49 5.46
N ALA A 82 2.48 1.88 4.68
CA ALA A 82 2.47 1.72 3.24
C ALA A 82 3.65 0.86 2.78
N ILE A 83 3.36 -0.18 2.02
CA ILE A 83 4.34 -0.95 1.27
C ILE A 83 4.10 -0.66 -0.20
N VAL A 84 5.06 -0.01 -0.84
CA VAL A 84 5.05 0.27 -2.26
C VAL A 84 6.08 -0.63 -2.93
N GLY A 85 5.63 -1.45 -3.84
CA GLY A 85 6.47 -2.40 -4.59
C GLY A 85 7.48 -1.73 -5.51
N GLU A 86 8.11 -2.54 -6.34
CA GLU A 86 9.09 -2.07 -7.32
C GLU A 86 8.40 -1.52 -8.58
N ASN A 87 9.07 -0.59 -9.27
CA ASN A 87 8.61 0.01 -10.53
C ASN A 87 7.20 0.61 -10.45
N CYS A 88 6.79 1.08 -9.27
CA CYS A 88 5.51 1.71 -9.06
C CYS A 88 5.53 3.21 -9.39
N VAL A 89 4.35 3.77 -9.61
CA VAL A 89 4.16 5.22 -9.71
C VAL A 89 3.15 5.66 -8.67
N VAL A 90 3.60 6.44 -7.69
CA VAL A 90 2.76 7.19 -6.76
C VAL A 90 2.74 8.63 -7.24
N GLY A 91 1.67 9.00 -7.91
CA GLY A 91 1.65 10.20 -8.74
C GLY A 91 1.30 11.48 -8.00
N ASN A 92 1.11 12.53 -8.80
CA ASN A 92 0.82 13.86 -8.29
C ASN A 92 -0.39 13.88 -7.37
N SER A 93 -0.21 14.44 -6.18
CA SER A 93 -1.27 14.61 -5.18
C SER A 93 -2.03 13.31 -4.84
N THR A 94 -1.37 12.18 -4.95
CA THR A 94 -1.90 10.88 -4.54
C THR A 94 -1.64 10.66 -3.06
N GLU A 95 -2.65 10.26 -2.32
CA GLU A 95 -2.54 9.91 -0.90
C GLU A 95 -2.59 8.40 -0.71
N LEU A 96 -1.61 7.86 0.03
CA LEU A 96 -1.56 6.46 0.44
C LEU A 96 -1.67 6.34 1.97
N LYS A 97 -2.50 5.41 2.45
CA LYS A 97 -2.66 5.14 3.87
C LYS A 97 -3.07 3.68 4.12
N ASN A 98 -2.26 2.93 4.84
CA ASN A 98 -2.51 1.53 5.17
C ASN A 98 -2.74 0.68 3.93
N VAL A 99 -1.71 0.53 3.10
CA VAL A 99 -1.81 -0.08 1.77
C VAL A 99 -0.65 -1.03 1.46
N ILE A 100 -0.92 -1.99 0.59
CA ILE A 100 0.11 -2.77 -0.11
C ILE A 100 -0.10 -2.55 -1.61
N LEU A 101 0.87 -1.93 -2.26
CA LEU A 101 0.97 -1.86 -3.71
C LEU A 101 1.98 -2.90 -4.17
N PHE A 102 1.57 -3.83 -5.01
CA PHE A 102 2.46 -4.81 -5.62
C PHE A 102 3.35 -4.14 -6.66
N ASN A 103 4.27 -4.89 -7.25
CA ASN A 103 5.17 -4.35 -8.27
C ASN A 103 4.39 -3.84 -9.50
N ASN A 104 4.92 -2.79 -10.13
CA ASN A 104 4.37 -2.16 -11.33
C ASN A 104 2.97 -1.54 -11.17
N VAL A 105 2.53 -1.28 -9.94
CA VAL A 105 1.26 -0.59 -9.68
C VAL A 105 1.38 0.90 -10.01
N GLN A 106 0.33 1.45 -10.62
CA GLN A 106 0.26 2.87 -10.94
C GLN A 106 -0.97 3.55 -10.33
N VAL A 107 -0.72 4.53 -9.50
CA VAL A 107 -1.71 5.45 -8.92
C VAL A 107 -1.29 6.89 -9.21
N PRO A 108 -1.37 7.31 -10.51
CA PRO A 108 -0.54 8.38 -11.03
C PRO A 108 -1.08 9.80 -10.81
N HIS A 109 -2.36 9.98 -10.51
CA HIS A 109 -2.98 11.31 -10.52
C HIS A 109 -4.15 11.45 -9.56
N TYR A 110 -3.98 12.26 -8.49
CA TYR A 110 -5.08 12.65 -7.58
C TYR A 110 -5.87 11.46 -7.05
N ASN A 111 -5.16 10.38 -6.71
CA ASN A 111 -5.79 9.19 -6.16
C ASN A 111 -5.80 9.24 -4.63
N TYR A 112 -6.83 8.67 -4.03
CA TYR A 112 -6.80 8.29 -2.62
C TYR A 112 -6.84 6.77 -2.53
N VAL A 113 -5.81 6.18 -1.93
CA VAL A 113 -5.71 4.74 -1.71
C VAL A 113 -5.57 4.49 -0.21
N GLY A 114 -6.65 4.05 0.40
CA GLY A 114 -6.70 3.80 1.84
C GLY A 114 -7.21 2.42 2.18
N ASP A 115 -6.56 1.74 3.13
CA ASP A 115 -6.95 0.41 3.61
C ASP A 115 -7.18 -0.58 2.46
N SER A 116 -6.20 -0.66 1.54
CA SER A 116 -6.34 -1.29 0.23
C SER A 116 -5.13 -2.15 -0.15
N ILE A 117 -5.37 -3.09 -1.04
CA ILE A 117 -4.33 -3.92 -1.66
C ILE A 117 -4.48 -3.81 -3.17
N LEU A 118 -3.45 -3.33 -3.84
CA LEU A 118 -3.41 -3.23 -5.29
C LEU A 118 -2.42 -4.26 -5.83
N GLY A 119 -2.94 -5.23 -6.58
CA GLY A 119 -2.19 -6.34 -7.14
C GLY A 119 -1.25 -5.92 -8.29
N PHE A 120 -0.44 -6.85 -8.72
CA PHE A 120 0.59 -6.65 -9.74
C PHE A 120 0.02 -5.98 -11.00
N LYS A 121 0.68 -4.90 -11.47
CA LYS A 121 0.29 -4.10 -12.64
C LYS A 121 -1.09 -3.43 -12.57
N SER A 122 -1.76 -3.43 -11.42
CA SER A 122 -3.03 -2.70 -11.36
C SER A 122 -2.81 -1.20 -11.54
N HIS A 123 -3.80 -0.55 -12.14
CA HIS A 123 -3.78 0.86 -12.48
C HIS A 123 -5.06 1.55 -12.02
N MET A 124 -4.93 2.68 -11.35
CA MET A 124 -6.08 3.53 -11.03
C MET A 124 -6.06 4.77 -11.93
N GLY A 125 -7.17 5.02 -12.62
CA GLY A 125 -7.32 6.24 -13.43
C GLY A 125 -7.30 7.51 -12.58
N ALA A 126 -7.10 8.66 -13.23
CA ALA A 126 -7.06 9.96 -12.56
C ALA A 126 -8.33 10.22 -11.73
N GLY A 127 -8.15 10.68 -10.49
CA GLY A 127 -9.24 11.00 -9.58
C GLY A 127 -9.95 9.79 -8.97
N SER A 128 -9.50 8.57 -9.23
CA SER A 128 -10.08 7.37 -8.61
C SER A 128 -9.78 7.32 -7.11
N ILE A 129 -10.76 6.92 -6.32
CA ILE A 129 -10.71 6.90 -4.87
C ILE A 129 -11.16 5.55 -4.36
N THR A 130 -10.40 4.95 -3.42
CA THR A 130 -10.84 3.80 -2.65
C THR A 130 -11.61 4.26 -1.42
N SER A 131 -12.94 4.39 -1.52
CA SER A 131 -13.75 4.70 -0.34
C SER A 131 -13.66 3.58 0.69
N ASN A 132 -13.15 3.88 1.89
CA ASN A 132 -12.77 2.88 2.87
C ASN A 132 -13.64 2.86 4.14
N VAL A 133 -14.58 3.79 4.28
CA VAL A 133 -15.47 3.89 5.45
C VAL A 133 -16.92 3.93 5.00
N LYS A 134 -17.75 3.05 5.58
CA LYS A 134 -19.20 3.07 5.35
C LYS A 134 -19.84 4.24 6.10
N SER A 135 -20.83 4.87 5.49
CA SER A 135 -21.56 6.01 6.08
C SER A 135 -22.24 5.65 7.40
N ASP A 136 -22.74 4.41 7.53
CA ASP A 136 -23.39 3.88 8.74
C ASP A 136 -22.40 3.42 9.81
N LYS A 137 -21.08 3.51 9.55
CA LYS A 137 -19.98 3.11 10.44
C LYS A 137 -20.02 1.64 10.87
N THR A 138 -20.82 0.82 10.20
CA THR A 138 -20.84 -0.63 10.44
C THR A 138 -19.59 -1.31 9.87
N LYS A 139 -19.35 -2.55 10.25
CA LYS A 139 -18.25 -3.34 9.69
C LYS A 139 -18.50 -3.64 8.22
N VAL A 140 -17.40 -3.70 7.47
CA VAL A 140 -17.45 -4.02 6.04
C VAL A 140 -17.79 -5.49 5.86
N THR A 141 -18.67 -5.76 4.91
CA THR A 141 -19.04 -7.12 4.49
C THR A 141 -18.83 -7.27 2.99
N ILE A 142 -18.45 -8.46 2.56
CA ILE A 142 -18.20 -8.81 1.16
C ILE A 142 -19.19 -9.89 0.74
N ASN A 143 -19.80 -9.71 -0.43
CA ASN A 143 -20.61 -10.76 -1.04
C ASN A 143 -19.70 -11.66 -1.88
N TYR A 144 -19.59 -12.91 -1.51
CA TYR A 144 -18.76 -13.89 -2.21
C TYR A 144 -19.56 -15.18 -2.42
N GLN A 145 -19.70 -15.63 -3.64
CA GLN A 145 -20.43 -16.84 -4.03
C GLN A 145 -21.86 -16.95 -3.45
N GLY A 146 -22.55 -15.81 -3.30
CA GLY A 146 -23.91 -15.75 -2.75
C GLY A 146 -23.96 -15.66 -1.22
N GLU A 147 -22.83 -15.77 -0.54
CA GLU A 147 -22.71 -15.61 0.90
C GLU A 147 -22.21 -14.23 1.29
N LYS A 148 -22.58 -13.77 2.47
CA LYS A 148 -22.16 -12.49 3.03
C LYS A 148 -21.09 -12.72 4.09
N LEU A 149 -19.83 -12.46 3.70
CA LEU A 149 -18.69 -12.58 4.60
C LEU A 149 -18.49 -11.30 5.41
N ASN A 150 -18.33 -11.44 6.71
CA ASN A 150 -17.99 -10.31 7.59
C ASN A 150 -16.47 -10.20 7.69
N THR A 151 -15.90 -9.09 7.23
CA THR A 151 -14.46 -8.87 7.29
C THR A 151 -13.92 -8.59 8.70
N GLY A 152 -14.78 -8.27 9.65
CA GLY A 152 -14.37 -7.80 10.98
C GLY A 152 -13.86 -6.35 10.99
N LEU A 153 -13.62 -5.74 9.84
CA LEU A 153 -13.00 -4.43 9.68
C LEU A 153 -14.03 -3.30 9.62
N LYS A 154 -13.70 -2.16 10.23
CA LYS A 154 -14.45 -0.89 10.09
C LYS A 154 -14.03 -0.08 8.87
N LYS A 155 -12.81 -0.35 8.37
CA LYS A 155 -12.23 0.32 7.21
C LYS A 155 -11.65 -0.71 6.27
N MET A 156 -12.06 -0.63 5.03
CA MET A 156 -11.54 -1.43 3.94
C MET A 156 -11.88 -0.71 2.63
N GLY A 157 -10.88 -0.41 1.84
CA GLY A 157 -11.02 0.23 0.54
C GLY A 157 -11.23 -0.80 -0.57
N ALA A 158 -10.23 -0.99 -1.42
CA ALA A 158 -10.30 -1.91 -2.54
C ALA A 158 -9.23 -3.00 -2.45
N ILE A 159 -9.55 -4.16 -3.01
CA ILE A 159 -8.60 -5.21 -3.32
C ILE A 159 -8.71 -5.44 -4.82
N LEU A 160 -7.69 -4.99 -5.54
CA LEU A 160 -7.63 -5.09 -7.00
C LEU A 160 -6.67 -6.23 -7.39
N GLY A 161 -7.11 -7.08 -8.29
CA GLY A 161 -6.24 -8.00 -9.01
C GLY A 161 -5.51 -7.29 -10.15
N ASN A 162 -4.82 -8.10 -10.98
CA ASN A 162 -4.24 -7.65 -12.25
C ASN A 162 -5.33 -7.57 -13.30
#